data_cecb2d00ff7b300e41d146b9ecae4935
#
_entry.id   cecb2d00ff7b300e41d146b9ecae4935
#
_cell.length_a   1.000
_cell.length_b   1.000
_cell.length_c   1.000
_cell.angle_alpha   90.00
_cell.angle_beta   90.00
_cell.angle_gamma   90.00
#
_symmetry.space_group_name_H-M   'P 1'
#
loop_
_entity.id
_entity.type
_entity.pdbx_description
1 polymer ?
#
loop_
_entity_poly.entity_id
_entity_poly.type
_entity_poly.pdbx_seq_one_letter_code
_entity_poly.pdbx_strand_id
1 'polypeptide(L)'
;MLEELKQKVYEANMDLPRYGLVTFTWGNVSAIDRESGLFVIKPSGVDYDKLTPEMMVVMDLNGNKVEGTLNPSSDTATHLELYKAFPEIGGIVHTHSSYATSWAQAGRDIPCYGTTHADYIYGPVPCVRCLTKEEIEDAYEENTGHLIVNEFKRLGKDPKAVPAVLCKNHGPFAWGKDAREAVHNAVVLEEVAKMAYRAETINPRIQPAPQELQDKHYNRKHGKNAYYGQTTLK
;
A
#
# COMPACT_ATOMS: atom_id res chain seq x y z
N MET A 1 -13.57 -1.70 -21.74
CA MET A 1 -12.47 -2.67 -21.54
C MET A 1 -12.27 -2.84 -20.05
N LEU A 2 -12.05 -4.07 -19.55
CA LEU A 2 -11.85 -4.37 -18.13
C LEU A 2 -12.97 -3.91 -17.17
N GLU A 3 -14.24 -3.97 -17.57
CA GLU A 3 -15.36 -3.44 -16.79
C GLU A 3 -15.46 -4.04 -15.38
N GLU A 4 -15.19 -5.35 -15.24
CA GLU A 4 -15.16 -6.00 -13.94
C GLU A 4 -14.02 -5.46 -13.05
N LEU A 5 -12.84 -5.20 -13.63
CA LEU A 5 -11.71 -4.64 -12.89
C LEU A 5 -11.97 -3.17 -12.49
N LYS A 6 -12.59 -2.37 -13.38
CA LYS A 6 -13.03 -1.00 -13.05
C LYS A 6 -14.00 -0.99 -11.89
N GLN A 7 -14.96 -1.91 -11.87
CA GLN A 7 -15.91 -2.05 -10.77
C GLN A 7 -15.18 -2.38 -9.46
N LYS A 8 -14.28 -3.36 -9.46
CA LYS A 8 -13.47 -3.74 -8.28
C LYS A 8 -12.59 -2.59 -7.77
N VAL A 9 -11.96 -1.85 -8.68
CA VAL A 9 -11.12 -0.69 -8.30
C VAL A 9 -11.98 0.45 -7.76
N TYR A 10 -13.16 0.70 -8.35
CA TYR A 10 -14.12 1.66 -7.82
C TYR A 10 -14.54 1.31 -6.39
N GLU A 11 -15.00 0.08 -6.16
CA GLU A 11 -15.41 -0.40 -4.83
C GLU A 11 -14.29 -0.26 -3.80
N ALA A 12 -13.07 -0.63 -4.18
CA ALA A 12 -11.89 -0.50 -3.34
C ALA A 12 -11.56 0.96 -3.01
N ASN A 13 -11.72 1.88 -3.96
CA ASN A 13 -11.60 3.32 -3.71
C ASN A 13 -12.68 3.82 -2.75
N MET A 14 -13.93 3.35 -2.88
CA MET A 14 -15.03 3.72 -1.96
C MET A 14 -14.83 3.18 -0.54
N ASP A 15 -14.07 2.12 -0.37
CA ASP A 15 -13.70 1.60 0.96
C ASP A 15 -12.72 2.54 1.71
N LEU A 16 -11.90 3.34 1.02
CA LEU A 16 -10.96 4.26 1.68
C LEU A 16 -11.64 5.28 2.61
N PRO A 17 -12.64 6.06 2.17
CA PRO A 17 -13.39 6.93 3.06
C PRO A 17 -14.20 6.15 4.10
N ARG A 18 -14.75 4.98 3.76
CA ARG A 18 -15.50 4.12 4.67
C ARG A 18 -14.66 3.67 5.87
N TYR A 19 -13.37 3.36 5.65
CA TYR A 19 -12.43 2.98 6.70
C TYR A 19 -11.68 4.17 7.32
N GLY A 20 -11.99 5.41 6.90
CA GLY A 20 -11.37 6.62 7.45
C GLY A 20 -9.89 6.79 7.08
N LEU A 21 -9.48 6.24 5.94
CA LEU A 21 -8.09 6.29 5.46
C LEU A 21 -7.78 7.55 4.66
N VAL A 22 -8.80 8.31 4.24
CA VAL A 22 -8.65 9.47 3.37
C VAL A 22 -9.49 10.65 3.85
N THR A 23 -9.03 11.85 3.50
CA THR A 23 -9.76 13.12 3.63
C THR A 23 -9.88 13.73 2.23
N PHE A 24 -11.05 14.25 1.87
CA PHE A 24 -11.34 14.82 0.54
C PHE A 24 -10.98 13.83 -0.59
N THR A 25 -10.14 14.26 -1.55
CA THR A 25 -9.70 13.46 -2.69
C THR A 25 -8.36 12.73 -2.49
N TRP A 26 -7.79 12.83 -1.27
CA TRP A 26 -6.46 12.27 -0.98
C TRP A 26 -6.47 10.75 -1.03
N GLY A 27 -5.52 10.20 -1.76
CA GLY A 27 -5.38 8.77 -1.91
C GLY A 27 -6.10 8.18 -3.10
N ASN A 28 -5.75 6.97 -3.41
CA ASN A 28 -6.26 6.22 -4.55
C ASN A 28 -5.95 4.72 -4.40
N VAL A 29 -6.70 3.92 -5.16
CA VAL A 29 -6.47 2.49 -5.35
C VAL A 29 -6.33 2.23 -6.83
N SER A 30 -5.42 1.32 -7.18
CA SER A 30 -5.34 0.70 -8.50
C SER A 30 -5.33 -0.82 -8.41
N ALA A 31 -5.63 -1.49 -9.53
CA ALA A 31 -5.40 -2.92 -9.68
C ALA A 31 -5.01 -3.26 -11.11
N ILE A 32 -4.17 -4.30 -11.27
CA ILE A 32 -3.66 -4.76 -12.54
C ILE A 32 -4.29 -6.08 -12.97
N ASP A 33 -4.61 -6.19 -14.24
CA ASP A 33 -4.80 -7.45 -14.94
C ASP A 33 -3.47 -7.89 -15.56
N ARG A 34 -2.86 -8.91 -14.99
CA ARG A 34 -1.55 -9.41 -15.43
C ARG A 34 -1.57 -10.08 -16.78
N GLU A 35 -2.73 -10.58 -17.22
CA GLU A 35 -2.87 -11.24 -18.51
C GLU A 35 -2.79 -10.22 -19.66
N SER A 36 -3.53 -9.11 -19.54
CA SER A 36 -3.49 -8.03 -20.53
C SER A 36 -2.33 -7.05 -20.34
N GLY A 37 -1.71 -7.01 -19.17
CA GLY A 37 -0.70 -6.03 -18.81
C GLY A 37 -1.27 -4.61 -18.62
N LEU A 38 -2.59 -4.51 -18.37
CA LEU A 38 -3.28 -3.24 -18.14
C LEU A 38 -3.65 -3.09 -16.65
N PHE A 39 -3.60 -1.88 -16.15
CA PHE A 39 -4.10 -1.58 -14.80
C PHE A 39 -5.11 -0.45 -14.81
N VAL A 40 -6.00 -0.50 -13.84
CA VAL A 40 -7.06 0.48 -13.63
C VAL A 40 -6.72 1.31 -12.39
N ILE A 41 -6.90 2.64 -12.48
CA ILE A 41 -6.60 3.55 -11.37
C ILE A 41 -7.68 4.63 -11.25
N LYS A 42 -7.86 5.16 -10.03
CA LYS A 42 -8.74 6.31 -9.76
C LYS A 42 -8.32 7.54 -10.58
N PRO A 43 -9.25 8.30 -11.14
CA PRO A 43 -8.95 9.61 -11.75
C PRO A 43 -8.49 10.63 -10.70
N SER A 44 -7.61 11.54 -11.13
CA SER A 44 -7.11 12.64 -10.31
C SER A 44 -8.20 13.62 -9.91
N GLY A 45 -8.21 14.06 -8.66
CA GLY A 45 -9.02 15.17 -8.17
C GLY A 45 -10.55 14.97 -8.18
N VAL A 46 -11.05 13.75 -8.43
CA VAL A 46 -12.47 13.44 -8.35
C VAL A 46 -12.86 13.08 -6.93
N ASP A 47 -13.86 13.79 -6.38
CA ASP A 47 -14.42 13.51 -5.06
C ASP A 47 -15.00 12.09 -5.01
N TYR A 48 -14.87 11.41 -3.87
CA TYR A 48 -15.33 10.04 -3.71
C TYR A 48 -16.86 9.90 -3.89
N ASP A 49 -17.64 10.88 -3.45
CA ASP A 49 -19.10 10.89 -3.59
C ASP A 49 -19.60 11.09 -5.04
N LYS A 50 -18.71 11.53 -5.93
CA LYS A 50 -19.01 11.71 -7.39
C LYS A 50 -18.37 10.63 -8.25
N LEU A 51 -17.57 9.76 -7.66
CA LEU A 51 -16.82 8.73 -8.38
C LEU A 51 -17.79 7.64 -8.89
N THR A 52 -17.56 7.18 -10.13
CA THR A 52 -18.27 6.03 -10.71
C THR A 52 -17.29 5.05 -11.36
N PRO A 53 -17.68 3.78 -11.59
CA PRO A 53 -16.81 2.81 -12.25
C PRO A 53 -16.34 3.25 -13.64
N GLU A 54 -17.19 3.96 -14.40
CA GLU A 54 -16.90 4.42 -15.76
C GLU A 54 -15.83 5.53 -15.78
N MET A 55 -15.64 6.22 -14.66
CA MET A 55 -14.60 7.25 -14.52
C MET A 55 -13.21 6.66 -14.30
N MET A 56 -13.10 5.36 -13.98
CA MET A 56 -11.80 4.73 -13.79
C MET A 56 -10.97 4.78 -15.06
N VAL A 57 -9.68 5.04 -14.92
CA VAL A 57 -8.74 5.20 -16.04
C VAL A 57 -7.95 3.92 -16.23
N VAL A 58 -7.82 3.44 -17.47
CA VAL A 58 -7.03 2.27 -17.84
C VAL A 58 -5.68 2.72 -18.40
N MET A 59 -4.61 2.17 -17.83
CA MET A 59 -3.22 2.45 -18.18
C MET A 59 -2.51 1.17 -18.63
N ASP A 60 -1.52 1.28 -19.50
CA ASP A 60 -0.59 0.19 -19.80
C ASP A 60 0.69 0.26 -18.97
N LEU A 61 1.52 -0.79 -19.04
CA LEU A 61 2.81 -0.84 -18.35
C LEU A 61 3.91 0.03 -19.00
N ASN A 62 3.61 0.76 -20.09
CA ASN A 62 4.48 1.78 -20.66
C ASN A 62 4.10 3.20 -20.19
N GLY A 63 3.06 3.32 -19.35
CA GLY A 63 2.58 4.60 -18.86
C GLY A 63 1.59 5.31 -19.78
N ASN A 64 1.10 4.66 -20.84
CA ASN A 64 0.12 5.23 -21.74
C ASN A 64 -1.30 5.04 -21.19
N LYS A 65 -2.13 6.08 -21.33
CA LYS A 65 -3.57 5.98 -21.09
C LYS A 65 -4.22 5.23 -22.24
N VAL A 66 -4.80 4.07 -21.95
CA VAL A 66 -5.46 3.19 -22.95
C VAL A 66 -6.95 3.52 -23.06
N GLU A 67 -7.61 3.79 -21.92
CA GLU A 67 -9.04 4.11 -21.87
C GLU A 67 -9.34 5.08 -20.74
N GLY A 68 -10.37 5.91 -20.94
CA GLY A 68 -10.83 6.91 -19.97
C GLY A 68 -10.65 8.33 -20.48
N THR A 69 -11.63 9.20 -20.16
CA THR A 69 -11.63 10.62 -20.57
C THR A 69 -10.92 11.51 -19.56
N LEU A 70 -10.82 11.07 -18.30
CA LEU A 70 -10.20 11.82 -17.22
C LEU A 70 -8.69 11.59 -17.17
N ASN A 71 -7.99 12.46 -16.45
CA ASN A 71 -6.59 12.25 -16.14
C ASN A 71 -6.48 11.20 -15.01
N PRO A 72 -5.53 10.25 -15.10
CA PRO A 72 -5.27 9.30 -14.01
C PRO A 72 -4.72 10.05 -12.79
N SER A 73 -4.73 9.38 -11.61
CA SER A 73 -4.07 9.90 -10.41
C SER A 73 -2.63 10.31 -10.70
N SER A 74 -2.14 11.35 -10.04
CA SER A 74 -0.71 11.74 -10.10
C SER A 74 0.22 10.59 -9.69
N ASP A 75 -0.21 9.74 -8.75
CA ASP A 75 0.59 8.61 -8.27
C ASP A 75 0.73 7.45 -9.28
N THR A 76 0.16 7.58 -10.46
CA THR A 76 0.16 6.52 -11.50
C THR A 76 1.57 6.02 -11.82
N ALA A 77 2.57 6.91 -11.93
CA ALA A 77 3.93 6.51 -12.21
C ALA A 77 4.55 5.69 -11.06
N THR A 78 4.26 6.04 -9.80
CA THR A 78 4.67 5.24 -8.64
C THR A 78 4.07 3.83 -8.69
N HIS A 79 2.75 3.73 -8.95
CA HIS A 79 2.06 2.43 -9.06
C HIS A 79 2.62 1.59 -10.20
N LEU A 80 2.91 2.22 -11.34
CA LEU A 80 3.49 1.58 -12.51
C LEU A 80 4.84 0.92 -12.17
N GLU A 81 5.75 1.63 -11.52
CA GLU A 81 7.06 1.12 -11.15
C GLU A 81 6.95 -0.04 -10.13
N LEU A 82 6.00 0.04 -9.20
CA LEU A 82 5.73 -1.07 -8.28
C LEU A 82 5.18 -2.31 -9.01
N TYR A 83 4.25 -2.14 -9.96
CA TYR A 83 3.73 -3.25 -10.76
C TYR A 83 4.80 -3.92 -11.62
N LYS A 84 5.74 -3.15 -12.19
CA LYS A 84 6.88 -3.69 -12.96
C LYS A 84 7.83 -4.49 -12.08
N ALA A 85 8.12 -3.96 -10.89
CA ALA A 85 9.16 -4.54 -10.01
C ALA A 85 8.65 -5.71 -9.16
N PHE A 86 7.36 -5.73 -8.81
CA PHE A 86 6.74 -6.72 -7.94
C PHE A 86 5.64 -7.49 -8.69
N PRO A 87 6.00 -8.51 -9.49
CA PRO A 87 5.04 -9.23 -10.34
C PRO A 87 3.93 -9.95 -9.57
N GLU A 88 4.15 -10.22 -8.29
CA GLU A 88 3.20 -10.91 -7.40
C GLU A 88 2.09 -10.03 -6.84
N ILE A 89 2.21 -8.69 -6.90
CA ILE A 89 1.15 -7.80 -6.42
C ILE A 89 0.11 -7.54 -7.51
N GLY A 90 -1.16 -7.44 -7.13
CA GLY A 90 -2.28 -7.22 -8.04
C GLY A 90 -3.07 -5.95 -7.74
N GLY A 91 -2.86 -5.34 -6.58
CA GLY A 91 -3.48 -4.06 -6.20
C GLY A 91 -2.54 -3.20 -5.35
N ILE A 92 -2.68 -1.88 -5.47
CA ILE A 92 -1.90 -0.89 -4.72
C ILE A 92 -2.83 0.18 -4.18
N VAL A 93 -2.57 0.61 -2.95
CA VAL A 93 -3.23 1.74 -2.28
C VAL A 93 -2.18 2.77 -1.90
N HIS A 94 -2.43 4.03 -2.20
CA HIS A 94 -1.76 5.17 -1.60
C HIS A 94 -2.76 5.99 -0.79
N THR A 95 -2.36 6.44 0.38
CA THR A 95 -3.17 7.35 1.22
C THR A 95 -2.29 8.32 1.98
N HIS A 96 -2.93 9.33 2.59
CA HIS A 96 -2.33 10.16 3.64
C HIS A 96 -3.03 9.89 4.98
N SER A 97 -3.24 8.61 5.30
CA SER A 97 -3.86 8.19 6.54
C SER A 97 -3.03 8.66 7.75
N SER A 98 -3.71 9.09 8.80
CA SER A 98 -3.15 9.98 9.81
C SER A 98 -1.92 9.41 10.53
N TYR A 99 -2.00 8.18 11.03
CA TYR A 99 -0.91 7.60 11.82
C TYR A 99 0.25 7.12 10.94
N ALA A 100 -0.03 6.42 9.84
CA ALA A 100 1.02 5.97 8.94
C ALA A 100 1.77 7.17 8.32
N THR A 101 1.06 8.23 7.93
CA THR A 101 1.68 9.47 7.44
C THR A 101 2.50 10.17 8.52
N SER A 102 2.06 10.15 9.79
CA SER A 102 2.85 10.72 10.89
C SER A 102 4.19 10.00 11.06
N TRP A 103 4.21 8.67 10.94
CA TRP A 103 5.47 7.90 10.94
C TRP A 103 6.34 8.24 9.72
N ALA A 104 5.73 8.36 8.54
CA ALA A 104 6.43 8.78 7.33
C ALA A 104 7.07 10.17 7.47
N GLN A 105 6.33 11.15 8.02
CA GLN A 105 6.85 12.50 8.28
C GLN A 105 7.97 12.49 9.32
N ALA A 106 7.87 11.64 10.34
CA ALA A 106 8.94 11.45 11.32
C ALA A 106 10.17 10.74 10.73
N GLY A 107 10.08 10.14 9.55
CA GLY A 107 11.16 9.43 8.88
C GLY A 107 11.60 8.17 9.63
N ARG A 108 10.64 7.45 10.23
CA ARG A 108 10.89 6.27 11.05
C ARG A 108 10.11 5.07 10.53
N ASP A 109 10.76 3.90 10.57
CA ASP A 109 10.07 2.61 10.39
C ASP A 109 9.01 2.42 11.49
N ILE A 110 7.93 1.69 11.19
CA ILE A 110 6.98 1.24 12.21
C ILE A 110 7.48 -0.10 12.78
N PRO A 111 7.95 -0.15 14.03
CA PRO A 111 8.44 -1.39 14.63
C PRO A 111 7.31 -2.39 14.90
N CYS A 112 7.61 -3.67 14.80
CA CYS A 112 6.67 -4.72 15.19
C CYS A 112 6.66 -4.89 16.72
N TYR A 113 5.77 -4.18 17.40
CA TYR A 113 5.64 -4.25 18.86
C TYR A 113 4.72 -5.36 19.37
N GLY A 114 3.90 -5.94 18.50
CA GLY A 114 2.91 -6.90 18.96
C GLY A 114 2.40 -7.85 17.90
N THR A 115 1.60 -8.78 18.37
CA THR A 115 1.09 -9.91 17.57
C THR A 115 0.13 -9.48 16.47
N THR A 116 -0.63 -8.41 16.65
CA THR A 116 -1.50 -7.87 15.59
C THR A 116 -0.69 -7.43 14.38
N HIS A 117 0.44 -6.74 14.60
CA HIS A 117 1.36 -6.38 13.52
C HIS A 117 1.95 -7.63 12.88
N ALA A 118 2.51 -8.54 13.70
CA ALA A 118 3.15 -9.77 13.22
C ALA A 118 2.21 -10.72 12.46
N ASP A 119 0.91 -10.67 12.71
CA ASP A 119 -0.09 -11.47 11.99
C ASP A 119 -0.22 -11.10 10.50
N TYR A 120 0.19 -9.89 10.11
CA TYR A 120 -0.02 -9.36 8.75
C TYR A 120 1.26 -8.89 8.07
N ILE A 121 2.24 -8.42 8.84
CA ILE A 121 3.47 -7.81 8.33
C ILE A 121 4.67 -8.45 9.03
N TYR A 122 5.60 -8.98 8.26
CA TYR A 122 6.80 -9.65 8.80
C TYR A 122 7.91 -8.65 9.11
N GLY A 123 8.14 -8.41 10.39
CA GLY A 123 9.11 -7.42 10.85
C GLY A 123 8.60 -5.97 10.72
N PRO A 124 9.49 -4.97 10.76
CA PRO A 124 9.09 -3.56 10.68
C PRO A 124 8.61 -3.16 9.28
N VAL A 125 7.64 -2.22 9.23
CA VAL A 125 7.31 -1.51 7.99
C VAL A 125 8.40 -0.49 7.71
N PRO A 126 9.11 -0.56 6.58
CA PRO A 126 10.21 0.34 6.30
C PRO A 126 9.73 1.75 5.94
N CYS A 127 10.52 2.75 6.31
CA CYS A 127 10.38 4.13 5.85
C CYS A 127 11.55 4.45 4.91
N VAL A 128 11.26 4.66 3.61
CA VAL A 128 12.31 5.04 2.66
C VAL A 128 12.81 6.46 2.96
N ARG A 129 14.03 6.78 2.54
CA ARG A 129 14.62 8.11 2.69
C ARG A 129 13.80 9.21 2.00
N CYS A 130 14.11 10.45 2.25
CA CYS A 130 13.59 11.55 1.44
C CYS A 130 14.21 11.48 0.02
N LEU A 131 13.43 11.86 -0.99
CA LEU A 131 13.94 12.10 -2.34
C LEU A 131 14.95 13.24 -2.33
N THR A 132 15.95 13.18 -3.20
CA THR A 132 16.87 14.30 -3.41
C THR A 132 16.19 15.43 -4.18
N LYS A 133 16.83 16.61 -4.23
CA LYS A 133 16.32 17.74 -5.01
C LYS A 133 16.15 17.37 -6.47
N GLU A 134 17.14 16.70 -7.05
CA GLU A 134 17.16 16.27 -8.44
C GLU A 134 16.03 15.28 -8.72
N GLU A 135 15.81 14.30 -7.84
CA GLU A 135 14.71 13.32 -7.96
C GLU A 135 13.34 13.99 -7.88
N ILE A 136 13.20 15.07 -7.09
CA ILE A 136 11.94 15.82 -6.95
C ILE A 136 11.68 16.68 -8.20
N GLU A 137 12.71 17.33 -8.74
CA GLU A 137 12.59 18.25 -9.88
C GLU A 137 12.41 17.52 -11.22
N ASP A 138 12.88 16.26 -11.34
CA ASP A 138 12.84 15.49 -12.58
C ASP A 138 11.47 14.76 -12.73
N ALA A 139 11.29 13.64 -12.03
CA ALA A 139 10.12 12.76 -12.15
C ALA A 139 9.70 12.24 -10.77
N TYR A 140 9.09 13.10 -9.96
CA TYR A 140 8.81 12.87 -8.54
C TYR A 140 8.12 11.55 -8.24
N GLU A 141 7.03 11.24 -8.94
CA GLU A 141 6.25 10.04 -8.68
C GLU A 141 6.95 8.76 -9.17
N GLU A 142 7.63 8.83 -10.31
CA GLU A 142 8.44 7.72 -10.84
C GLU A 142 9.63 7.44 -9.90
N ASN A 143 10.34 8.46 -9.49
CA ASN A 143 11.45 8.37 -8.55
C ASN A 143 11.00 7.86 -7.16
N THR A 144 9.78 8.17 -6.74
CA THR A 144 9.17 7.57 -5.54
C THR A 144 9.04 6.05 -5.71
N GLY A 145 8.55 5.58 -6.85
CA GLY A 145 8.46 4.15 -7.17
C GLY A 145 9.83 3.47 -7.18
N HIS A 146 10.81 4.05 -7.86
CA HIS A 146 12.18 3.55 -7.88
C HIS A 146 12.83 3.49 -6.49
N LEU A 147 12.59 4.50 -5.67
CA LEU A 147 13.10 4.54 -4.30
C LEU A 147 12.54 3.40 -3.46
N ILE A 148 11.23 3.13 -3.54
CA ILE A 148 10.59 2.02 -2.84
C ILE A 148 11.20 0.68 -3.28
N VAL A 149 11.27 0.44 -4.58
CA VAL A 149 11.82 -0.80 -5.17
C VAL A 149 13.26 -1.03 -4.74
N ASN A 150 14.09 0.01 -4.81
CA ASN A 150 15.50 -0.07 -4.44
C ASN A 150 15.68 -0.35 -2.94
N GLU A 151 14.83 0.21 -2.08
CA GLU A 151 14.88 -0.03 -0.64
C GLU A 151 14.48 -1.48 -0.30
N PHE A 152 13.44 -2.02 -0.93
CA PHE A 152 13.06 -3.42 -0.76
C PHE A 152 14.17 -4.38 -1.18
N LYS A 153 14.82 -4.12 -2.32
CA LYS A 153 16.00 -4.88 -2.76
C LYS A 153 17.16 -4.76 -1.77
N ARG A 154 17.46 -3.53 -1.30
CA ARG A 154 18.55 -3.28 -0.34
C ARG A 154 18.35 -4.00 0.99
N LEU A 155 17.10 -4.05 1.46
CA LEU A 155 16.73 -4.70 2.72
C LEU A 155 16.48 -6.22 2.58
N GLY A 156 16.47 -6.75 1.35
CA GLY A 156 16.10 -8.14 1.10
C GLY A 156 14.67 -8.49 1.53
N LYS A 157 13.75 -7.51 1.47
CA LYS A 157 12.36 -7.70 1.88
C LYS A 157 11.52 -8.31 0.76
N ASP A 158 10.71 -9.31 1.12
CA ASP A 158 9.69 -9.87 0.26
C ASP A 158 8.43 -8.96 0.31
N PRO A 159 7.97 -8.41 -0.84
CA PRO A 159 6.77 -7.59 -0.89
C PRO A 159 5.49 -8.28 -0.39
N LYS A 160 5.42 -9.62 -0.47
CA LYS A 160 4.29 -10.37 0.11
C LYS A 160 4.34 -10.43 1.62
N ALA A 161 5.54 -10.51 2.18
CA ALA A 161 5.72 -10.59 3.63
C ALA A 161 5.64 -9.21 4.30
N VAL A 162 5.99 -8.15 3.56
CA VAL A 162 5.91 -6.75 4.01
C VAL A 162 5.12 -5.96 2.97
N PRO A 163 3.76 -6.03 3.02
CA PRO A 163 2.90 -5.47 1.97
C PRO A 163 2.67 -3.96 2.12
N ALA A 164 3.63 -3.22 2.65
CA ALA A 164 3.54 -1.78 2.87
C ALA A 164 4.90 -1.12 3.00
N VAL A 165 4.93 0.20 2.76
CA VAL A 165 6.09 1.07 2.90
C VAL A 165 5.65 2.48 3.28
N LEU A 166 6.50 3.21 3.99
CA LEU A 166 6.35 4.64 4.23
C LEU A 166 7.32 5.42 3.34
N CYS A 167 6.84 6.45 2.69
CA CYS A 167 7.68 7.42 1.98
C CYS A 167 7.90 8.64 2.86
N LYS A 168 9.16 8.89 3.26
CA LYS A 168 9.51 10.00 4.15
C LYS A 168 8.99 11.33 3.61
N ASN A 169 8.35 12.12 4.51
CA ASN A 169 7.70 13.41 4.24
C ASN A 169 6.49 13.35 3.29
N HIS A 170 6.00 12.16 2.94
CA HIS A 170 4.86 11.98 2.04
C HIS A 170 3.74 11.17 2.72
N GLY A 171 3.77 9.85 2.60
CA GLY A 171 2.73 8.98 3.13
C GLY A 171 3.02 7.51 2.84
N PRO A 172 2.08 6.62 3.19
CA PRO A 172 2.20 5.18 2.96
C PRO A 172 1.76 4.76 1.56
N PHE A 173 2.40 3.69 1.08
CA PHE A 173 1.88 2.80 0.05
C PHE A 173 1.67 1.42 0.66
N ALA A 174 0.56 0.77 0.30
CA ALA A 174 0.27 -0.61 0.66
C ALA A 174 -0.20 -1.38 -0.58
N TRP A 175 -0.01 -2.68 -0.60
CA TRP A 175 -0.38 -3.52 -1.74
C TRP A 175 -0.87 -4.89 -1.30
N GLY A 176 -1.39 -5.65 -2.25
CA GLY A 176 -1.87 -7.01 -2.06
C GLY A 176 -2.02 -7.73 -3.40
N LYS A 177 -2.52 -8.96 -3.37
CA LYS A 177 -2.76 -9.75 -4.59
C LYS A 177 -3.87 -9.19 -5.48
N ASP A 178 -4.71 -8.31 -4.94
CA ASP A 178 -5.80 -7.60 -5.61
C ASP A 178 -6.12 -6.28 -4.89
N ALA A 179 -7.03 -5.47 -5.45
CA ALA A 179 -7.43 -4.18 -4.87
C ALA A 179 -8.00 -4.32 -3.45
N ARG A 180 -8.78 -5.36 -3.19
CA ARG A 180 -9.41 -5.59 -1.89
C ARG A 180 -8.37 -5.90 -0.80
N GLU A 181 -7.40 -6.77 -1.11
CA GLU A 181 -6.32 -7.09 -0.18
C GLU A 181 -5.40 -5.89 0.04
N ALA A 182 -5.15 -5.08 -0.99
CA ALA A 182 -4.38 -3.84 -0.86
C ALA A 182 -5.06 -2.86 0.14
N VAL A 183 -6.38 -2.67 0.03
CA VAL A 183 -7.15 -1.86 1.00
C VAL A 183 -7.10 -2.48 2.39
N HIS A 184 -7.28 -3.81 2.51
CA HIS A 184 -7.14 -4.50 3.79
C HIS A 184 -5.79 -4.22 4.45
N ASN A 185 -4.70 -4.32 3.69
CA ASN A 185 -3.35 -4.06 4.19
C ASN A 185 -3.13 -2.58 4.55
N ALA A 186 -3.75 -1.65 3.84
CA ALA A 186 -3.74 -0.23 4.19
C ALA A 186 -4.46 0.05 5.52
N VAL A 187 -5.61 -0.60 5.77
CA VAL A 187 -6.32 -0.52 7.07
C VAL A 187 -5.46 -1.10 8.19
N VAL A 188 -4.86 -2.27 7.97
CA VAL A 188 -3.95 -2.89 8.95
C VAL A 188 -2.77 -1.98 9.23
N LEU A 189 -2.15 -1.40 8.19
CA LEU A 189 -1.03 -0.47 8.33
C LEU A 189 -1.38 0.72 9.23
N GLU A 190 -2.52 1.37 8.98
CA GLU A 190 -2.96 2.52 9.78
C GLU A 190 -3.19 2.14 11.24
N GLU A 191 -3.84 0.99 11.50
CA GLU A 191 -4.10 0.54 12.87
C GLU A 191 -2.80 0.12 13.60
N VAL A 192 -1.86 -0.57 12.96
CA VAL A 192 -0.58 -0.91 13.61
C VAL A 192 0.30 0.32 13.81
N ALA A 193 0.27 1.31 12.91
CA ALA A 193 0.93 2.59 13.08
C ALA A 193 0.41 3.34 14.32
N LYS A 194 -0.91 3.37 14.48
CA LYS A 194 -1.59 3.95 15.64
C LYS A 194 -1.26 3.22 16.94
N MET A 195 -1.27 1.88 16.92
CA MET A 195 -0.88 1.07 18.09
C MET A 195 0.57 1.31 18.48
N ALA A 196 1.49 1.35 17.51
CA ALA A 196 2.90 1.60 17.73
C ALA A 196 3.14 2.99 18.36
N TYR A 197 2.51 4.04 17.81
CA TYR A 197 2.58 5.38 18.38
C TYR A 197 2.11 5.42 19.84
N ARG A 198 0.98 4.79 20.15
CA ARG A 198 0.46 4.73 21.52
C ARG A 198 1.35 3.93 22.45
N ALA A 199 1.90 2.81 21.98
CA ALA A 199 2.82 1.99 22.76
C ALA A 199 4.10 2.77 23.14
N GLU A 200 4.70 3.52 22.21
CA GLU A 200 5.84 4.40 22.48
C GLU A 200 5.48 5.55 23.43
N THR A 201 4.27 6.09 23.32
CA THR A 201 3.78 7.13 24.25
C THR A 201 3.62 6.59 25.67
N ILE A 202 3.14 5.35 25.84
CA ILE A 202 2.97 4.69 27.16
C ILE A 202 4.32 4.26 27.73
N ASN A 203 5.20 3.71 26.88
CA ASN A 203 6.55 3.28 27.27
C ASN A 203 7.58 3.72 26.20
N PRO A 204 8.23 4.89 26.39
CA PRO A 204 9.23 5.40 25.45
C PRO A 204 10.47 4.50 25.26
N ARG A 205 10.63 3.49 26.08
CA ARG A 205 11.74 2.52 26.01
C ARG A 205 11.30 1.13 25.56
N ILE A 206 10.09 1.03 24.99
CA ILE A 206 9.56 -0.24 24.47
C ILE A 206 10.51 -0.81 23.41
N GLN A 207 10.68 -2.15 23.43
CA GLN A 207 11.45 -2.87 22.41
C GLN A 207 10.49 -3.64 21.49
N PRO A 208 10.88 -3.90 20.24
CA PRO A 208 10.12 -4.77 19.35
C PRO A 208 9.81 -6.13 20.00
N ALA A 209 8.72 -6.75 19.60
CA ALA A 209 8.37 -8.10 20.04
C ALA A 209 9.52 -9.08 19.70
N PRO A 210 9.81 -10.07 20.55
CA PRO A 210 10.83 -11.09 20.26
C PRO A 210 10.60 -11.75 18.90
N GLN A 211 11.70 -12.08 18.20
CA GLN A 211 11.62 -12.62 16.84
C GLN A 211 10.80 -13.92 16.78
N GLU A 212 10.94 -14.78 17.80
CA GLU A 212 10.21 -16.05 17.89
C GLU A 212 8.69 -15.83 17.98
N LEU A 213 8.24 -14.73 18.60
CA LEU A 213 6.84 -14.36 18.67
C LEU A 213 6.35 -13.83 17.32
N GLN A 214 7.15 -13.01 16.64
CA GLN A 214 6.84 -12.52 15.30
C GLN A 214 6.73 -13.70 14.32
N ASP A 215 7.70 -14.61 14.31
CA ASP A 215 7.73 -15.80 13.47
C ASP A 215 6.51 -16.69 13.71
N LYS A 216 6.17 -16.92 14.97
CA LYS A 216 4.99 -17.73 15.34
C LYS A 216 3.71 -17.14 14.79
N HIS A 217 3.51 -15.83 14.95
CA HIS A 217 2.29 -15.15 14.53
C HIS A 217 2.19 -15.03 13.01
N TYR A 218 3.26 -14.67 12.34
CA TYR A 218 3.28 -14.62 10.88
C TYR A 218 3.02 -15.98 10.26
N ASN A 219 3.77 -17.01 10.68
CA ASN A 219 3.69 -18.33 10.08
C ASN A 219 2.36 -19.05 10.32
N ARG A 220 1.62 -18.75 11.42
CA ARG A 220 0.29 -19.35 11.64
C ARG A 220 -0.73 -18.95 10.60
N LYS A 221 -0.53 -17.80 9.90
CA LYS A 221 -1.41 -17.29 8.84
C LYS A 221 -0.83 -17.49 7.44
N HIS A 222 0.48 -17.32 7.28
CA HIS A 222 1.15 -17.24 5.98
C HIS A 222 2.14 -18.39 5.74
N GLY A 223 2.47 -19.17 6.74
CA GLY A 223 3.41 -20.30 6.64
C GLY A 223 2.83 -21.50 5.90
N LYS A 224 3.71 -22.43 5.50
CA LYS A 224 3.34 -23.68 4.83
C LYS A 224 2.30 -24.51 5.61
N ASN A 225 2.28 -24.41 6.93
CA ASN A 225 1.37 -25.11 7.83
C ASN A 225 0.42 -24.11 8.53
N ALA A 226 -0.07 -23.12 7.79
CA ALA A 226 -1.01 -22.14 8.33
C ALA A 226 -2.28 -22.81 8.88
N TYR A 227 -2.66 -22.45 10.10
CA TYR A 227 -3.80 -23.07 10.82
C TYR A 227 -4.82 -22.03 11.32
N TYR A 228 -4.59 -20.73 11.03
CA TYR A 228 -5.49 -19.67 11.47
C TYR A 228 -6.74 -19.59 10.59
N GLY A 229 -7.89 -19.44 11.20
CA GLY A 229 -9.18 -19.31 10.53
C GLY A 229 -9.96 -20.62 10.47
N GLN A 230 -11.10 -20.59 9.75
CA GLN A 230 -11.97 -21.75 9.60
C GLN A 230 -11.51 -22.60 8.41
N THR A 231 -11.32 -23.90 8.62
CA THR A 231 -10.93 -24.84 7.55
C THR A 231 -12.06 -25.18 6.59
N THR A 232 -13.32 -24.96 7.00
CA THR A 232 -14.55 -25.32 6.26
C THR A 232 -15.14 -24.19 5.41
N LEU A 233 -14.56 -22.98 5.45
CA LEU A 233 -15.03 -21.79 4.70
C LEU A 233 -14.06 -21.36 3.59
N LYS A 234 -13.24 -22.28 3.09
CA LYS A 234 -12.34 -22.03 1.95
C LYS A 234 -12.99 -22.44 0.65
#